data_a85320bd0766f1ba05b292cf5f56da38
#
_entry.id   a85320bd0766f1ba05b292cf5f56da38
#
_cell.length_a   1.000
_cell.length_b   1.000
_cell.length_c   1.000
_cell.angle_alpha   90.00
_cell.angle_beta   90.00
_cell.angle_gamma   90.00
#
_symmetry.space_group_name_H-M   'P 1'
#
loop_
_entity.id
_entity.type
_entity.pdbx_description
1 polymer ?
#
loop_
_entity_poly.entity_id
_entity_poly.type
_entity_poly.pdbx_seq_one_letter_code
_entity_poly.pdbx_strand_id
1 'polypeptide(L)'
;NQKKFFTKEKLFFLKTHNSLEEYFGYRFTKSSETLGAIYIVRDPRNVISSMCNHYSMNFNEMYNKMIDENASLSIKNSDGDLSNFSFLGSWSNHYKSWKNNFEFKTLFIKYEDLEENAHDEFWKILTFIEELTGKNEPINKRKFENSINSTNFSSLKQKEKLHGFKESLTYKKDNKTNFFNLGFKNKWQQNLPEEISSKIKDKFFNELKELKYE
;
A
#
# COMPACT_ATOMS: atom_id res chain seq x y z
N ASN A 1 19.46 -1.90 -7.96
CA ASN A 1 19.47 -0.43 -7.79
C ASN A 1 19.44 0.04 -6.33
N GLN A 2 19.00 -0.78 -5.35
CA GLN A 2 19.02 -0.42 -3.93
C GLN A 2 20.46 -0.15 -3.43
N LYS A 3 21.47 -0.86 -3.92
CA LYS A 3 22.89 -0.67 -3.54
C LYS A 3 23.41 0.77 -3.68
N LYS A 4 22.79 1.62 -4.50
CA LYS A 4 23.20 3.03 -4.65
C LYS A 4 22.82 3.89 -3.43
N PHE A 5 21.96 3.40 -2.53
CA PHE A 5 21.48 4.14 -1.36
C PHE A 5 22.19 3.80 -0.05
N PHE A 6 23.05 2.75 -0.05
CA PHE A 6 23.74 2.31 1.16
C PHE A 6 24.94 3.20 1.46
N THR A 7 24.72 4.22 2.26
CA THR A 7 25.77 4.82 3.10
C THR A 7 25.61 4.26 4.52
N LYS A 8 26.70 3.80 5.12
CA LYS A 8 26.75 3.00 6.37
C LYS A 8 26.04 3.58 7.61
N GLU A 9 25.42 4.76 7.54
CA GLU A 9 24.93 5.48 8.71
C GLU A 9 23.53 6.08 8.58
N LYS A 10 22.81 5.85 7.48
CA LYS A 10 21.48 6.47 7.27
C LYS A 10 20.40 5.43 7.08
N LEU A 11 19.30 5.56 7.84
CA LEU A 11 18.08 4.84 7.62
C LEU A 11 17.35 5.46 6.42
N PHE A 12 16.99 4.62 5.42
CA PHE A 12 16.21 5.04 4.28
C PHE A 12 14.84 4.37 4.30
N PHE A 13 13.81 5.15 4.02
CA PHE A 13 12.47 4.66 3.82
C PHE A 13 12.18 4.57 2.31
N LEU A 14 11.82 3.39 1.84
CA LEU A 14 11.47 3.15 0.45
C LEU A 14 10.03 2.67 0.38
N LYS A 15 9.19 3.34 -0.42
CA LYS A 15 7.85 2.87 -0.75
C LYS A 15 7.97 1.85 -1.89
N THR A 16 7.26 0.74 -1.75
CA THR A 16 7.14 -0.26 -2.81
C THR A 16 5.71 -0.74 -2.95
N HIS A 17 5.38 -1.27 -4.13
CA HIS A 17 4.18 -2.03 -4.40
C HIS A 17 4.51 -3.50 -4.73
N ASN A 18 5.76 -3.92 -4.59
CA ASN A 18 6.13 -5.30 -4.86
C ASN A 18 5.60 -6.26 -3.78
N SER A 19 5.15 -7.43 -4.21
CA SER A 19 5.08 -8.59 -3.33
C SER A 19 6.50 -9.02 -2.93
N LEU A 20 6.60 -9.83 -1.87
CA LEU A 20 7.87 -10.41 -1.45
C LEU A 20 8.08 -11.82 -2.04
N GLU A 21 7.22 -12.22 -2.96
CA GLU A 21 7.38 -13.48 -3.69
C GLU A 21 8.61 -13.45 -4.60
N GLU A 22 9.16 -14.61 -4.84
CA GLU A 22 10.21 -14.78 -5.82
C GLU A 22 9.61 -14.80 -7.23
N TYR A 23 10.14 -13.95 -8.11
CA TYR A 23 9.73 -13.86 -9.49
C TYR A 23 10.95 -14.06 -10.41
N PHE A 24 10.96 -15.13 -11.19
CA PHE A 24 12.09 -15.55 -12.04
C PHE A 24 13.45 -15.62 -11.30
N GLY A 25 13.47 -16.16 -10.08
CA GLY A 25 14.68 -16.27 -9.26
C GLY A 25 15.09 -14.96 -8.55
N TYR A 26 14.27 -13.91 -8.63
CA TYR A 26 14.54 -12.62 -7.99
C TYR A 26 13.48 -12.28 -6.95
N ARG A 27 13.93 -11.91 -5.77
CA ARG A 27 13.09 -11.30 -4.74
C ARG A 27 13.30 -9.79 -4.73
N PHE A 28 12.25 -9.06 -4.41
CA PHE A 28 12.31 -7.60 -4.30
C PHE A 28 13.39 -7.14 -3.31
N THR A 29 13.48 -7.80 -2.15
CA THR A 29 14.47 -7.51 -1.12
C THR A 29 14.74 -8.73 -0.23
N LYS A 30 15.76 -8.64 0.63
CA LYS A 30 16.20 -9.69 1.56
C LYS A 30 16.77 -9.05 2.83
N SER A 31 17.02 -9.87 3.86
CA SER A 31 17.54 -9.42 5.17
C SER A 31 18.86 -8.68 5.13
N SER A 32 19.72 -8.96 4.12
CA SER A 32 20.98 -8.21 3.96
C SER A 32 20.80 -6.76 3.47
N GLU A 33 19.60 -6.39 3.04
CA GLU A 33 19.26 -5.09 2.44
C GLU A 33 18.11 -4.37 3.12
N THR A 34 17.35 -5.08 3.98
CA THR A 34 16.14 -4.57 4.63
C THR A 34 16.17 -4.83 6.12
N LEU A 35 16.13 -3.78 6.89
CA LEU A 35 16.10 -3.85 8.36
C LEU A 35 14.73 -4.31 8.86
N GLY A 36 13.66 -3.86 8.22
CA GLY A 36 12.28 -4.24 8.50
C GLY A 36 11.32 -3.64 7.51
N ALA A 37 10.06 -4.01 7.59
CA ALA A 37 9.02 -3.51 6.71
C ALA A 37 7.77 -3.05 7.49
N ILE A 38 7.04 -2.10 6.92
CA ILE A 38 5.71 -1.70 7.38
C ILE A 38 4.76 -2.03 6.24
N TYR A 39 3.85 -2.97 6.47
CA TYR A 39 2.86 -3.41 5.50
C TYR A 39 1.50 -2.84 5.85
N ILE A 40 0.94 -2.03 4.96
CA ILE A 40 -0.39 -1.47 5.13
C ILE A 40 -1.37 -2.35 4.36
N VAL A 41 -2.27 -3.01 5.07
CA VAL A 41 -3.34 -3.83 4.50
C VAL A 41 -4.67 -3.09 4.56
N ARG A 42 -5.51 -3.30 3.57
CA ARG A 42 -6.87 -2.75 3.51
C ARG A 42 -7.85 -3.84 3.09
N ASP A 43 -9.10 -3.75 3.56
CA ASP A 43 -10.18 -4.63 3.11
C ASP A 43 -10.24 -4.68 1.57
N PRO A 44 -10.08 -5.86 0.94
CA PRO A 44 -10.04 -5.98 -0.52
C PRO A 44 -11.33 -5.48 -1.19
N ARG A 45 -12.46 -5.49 -0.47
CA ARG A 45 -13.73 -4.94 -0.94
C ARG A 45 -13.69 -3.40 -1.05
N ASN A 46 -12.90 -2.74 -0.20
CA ASN A 46 -12.63 -1.30 -0.32
C ASN A 46 -11.52 -1.00 -1.33
N VAL A 47 -10.53 -1.90 -1.44
CA VAL A 47 -9.42 -1.77 -2.39
C VAL A 47 -9.95 -1.76 -3.82
N ILE A 48 -10.83 -2.70 -4.19
CA ILE A 48 -11.34 -2.81 -5.57
C ILE A 48 -12.01 -1.52 -6.04
N SER A 49 -12.83 -0.87 -5.22
CA SER A 49 -13.49 0.39 -5.58
C SER A 49 -12.50 1.52 -5.82
N SER A 50 -11.45 1.57 -4.99
CA SER A 50 -10.37 2.54 -5.13
C SER A 50 -9.55 2.31 -6.40
N MET A 51 -9.23 1.05 -6.71
CA MET A 51 -8.48 0.68 -7.91
C MET A 51 -9.30 0.90 -9.19
N CYS A 52 -10.60 0.61 -9.19
CA CYS A 52 -11.49 0.93 -10.31
C CYS A 52 -11.45 2.42 -10.64
N ASN A 53 -11.52 3.28 -9.63
CA ASN A 53 -11.38 4.72 -9.82
C ASN A 53 -10.00 5.10 -10.36
N HIS A 54 -8.94 4.55 -9.78
CA HIS A 54 -7.57 4.89 -10.14
C HIS A 54 -7.21 4.46 -11.57
N TYR A 55 -7.61 3.25 -11.98
CA TYR A 55 -7.29 2.67 -13.29
C TYR A 55 -8.40 2.87 -14.34
N SER A 56 -9.50 3.53 -14.00
CA SER A 56 -10.68 3.70 -14.88
C SER A 56 -11.19 2.38 -15.43
N MET A 57 -11.25 1.34 -14.58
CA MET A 57 -11.70 -0.01 -14.90
C MET A 57 -13.05 -0.31 -14.25
N ASN A 58 -13.80 -1.24 -14.83
CA ASN A 58 -15.00 -1.77 -14.18
C ASN A 58 -14.66 -2.82 -13.11
N PHE A 59 -15.64 -3.17 -12.28
CA PHE A 59 -15.42 -4.08 -11.14
C PHE A 59 -15.01 -5.50 -11.57
N ASN A 60 -15.55 -6.03 -12.67
CA ASN A 60 -15.19 -7.37 -13.14
C ASN A 60 -13.73 -7.42 -13.64
N GLU A 61 -13.33 -6.43 -14.41
CA GLU A 61 -11.92 -6.30 -14.87
C GLU A 61 -10.96 -6.19 -13.71
N MET A 62 -11.32 -5.37 -12.72
CA MET A 62 -10.46 -5.18 -11.55
C MET A 62 -10.44 -6.42 -10.64
N TYR A 63 -11.58 -7.11 -10.47
CA TYR A 63 -11.62 -8.37 -9.73
C TYR A 63 -10.66 -9.40 -10.37
N ASN A 64 -10.71 -9.55 -11.70
CA ASN A 64 -9.81 -10.47 -12.41
C ASN A 64 -8.32 -10.11 -12.18
N LYS A 65 -7.98 -8.82 -12.13
CA LYS A 65 -6.61 -8.39 -11.77
C LYS A 65 -6.24 -8.71 -10.32
N MET A 66 -7.18 -8.57 -9.40
CA MET A 66 -6.93 -8.85 -7.98
C MET A 66 -6.73 -10.32 -7.66
N ILE A 67 -7.26 -11.22 -8.49
CA ILE A 67 -7.08 -12.68 -8.33
C ILE A 67 -5.96 -13.25 -9.20
N ASP A 68 -5.38 -12.46 -10.10
CA ASP A 68 -4.31 -12.89 -11.01
C ASP A 68 -2.99 -13.06 -10.24
N GLU A 69 -2.49 -14.28 -10.18
CA GLU A 69 -1.23 -14.62 -9.51
C GLU A 69 0.01 -14.05 -10.21
N ASN A 70 -0.14 -13.64 -11.48
CA ASN A 70 0.92 -13.03 -12.27
C ASN A 70 0.75 -11.52 -12.44
N ALA A 71 -0.15 -10.91 -11.66
CA ALA A 71 -0.39 -9.47 -11.76
C ALA A 71 0.90 -8.68 -11.52
N SER A 72 1.12 -7.69 -12.36
CA SER A 72 2.29 -6.80 -12.27
C SER A 72 1.91 -5.39 -12.68
N LEU A 73 2.68 -4.42 -12.18
CA LEU A 73 2.66 -3.04 -12.64
C LEU A 73 3.93 -2.78 -13.44
N SER A 74 3.79 -2.27 -14.63
CA SER A 74 4.91 -1.75 -15.41
C SER A 74 4.53 -0.42 -16.01
N ILE A 75 5.29 0.61 -15.70
CA ILE A 75 5.20 1.88 -16.40
C ILE A 75 6.32 1.85 -17.44
N LYS A 76 5.96 1.72 -18.72
CA LYS A 76 6.94 1.86 -19.81
C LYS A 76 7.34 3.33 -19.88
N ASN A 77 8.60 3.61 -19.59
CA ASN A 77 9.19 4.89 -19.95
C ASN A 77 9.33 4.95 -21.48
N SER A 78 9.44 6.16 -22.03
CA SER A 78 9.62 6.40 -23.48
C SER A 78 10.74 5.56 -24.10
N ASP A 79 11.71 5.14 -23.30
CA ASP A 79 12.92 4.41 -23.72
C ASP A 79 12.82 2.89 -23.55
N GLY A 80 11.61 2.38 -23.22
CA GLY A 80 11.38 0.94 -23.01
C GLY A 80 11.98 0.37 -21.72
N ASP A 81 12.48 1.22 -20.82
CA ASP A 81 13.06 0.82 -19.54
C ASP A 81 11.97 0.32 -18.58
N LEU A 82 12.15 -0.91 -18.06
CA LEU A 82 11.29 -1.56 -17.07
C LEU A 82 11.73 -1.25 -15.62
N SER A 83 12.49 -0.18 -15.40
CA SER A 83 12.96 0.21 -14.06
C SER A 83 11.82 0.41 -13.03
N ASN A 84 10.59 0.61 -13.50
CA ASN A 84 9.37 0.76 -12.70
C ASN A 84 8.50 -0.52 -12.68
N PHE A 85 9.07 -1.69 -12.95
CA PHE A 85 8.36 -2.95 -12.82
C PHE A 85 8.13 -3.29 -11.34
N SER A 86 6.90 -3.65 -11.00
CA SER A 86 6.51 -4.18 -9.68
C SER A 86 5.72 -5.45 -9.87
N PHE A 87 6.20 -6.55 -9.32
CA PHE A 87 5.44 -7.80 -9.26
C PHE A 87 4.48 -7.75 -8.09
N LEU A 88 3.20 -7.93 -8.36
CA LEU A 88 2.14 -7.87 -7.35
C LEU A 88 1.68 -9.26 -6.93
N GLY A 89 1.46 -10.16 -7.90
CA GLY A 89 0.66 -11.36 -7.70
C GLY A 89 -0.80 -11.03 -7.36
N SER A 90 -1.56 -12.04 -6.92
CA SER A 90 -2.92 -11.81 -6.42
C SER A 90 -2.90 -11.04 -5.10
N TRP A 91 -4.02 -10.41 -4.71
CA TRP A 91 -4.12 -9.72 -3.41
C TRP A 91 -3.78 -10.64 -2.23
N SER A 92 -4.22 -11.91 -2.29
CA SER A 92 -3.91 -12.92 -1.28
C SER A 92 -2.41 -13.25 -1.24
N ASN A 93 -1.80 -13.53 -2.41
CA ASN A 93 -0.38 -13.86 -2.50
C ASN A 93 0.48 -12.70 -2.05
N HIS A 94 0.12 -11.47 -2.44
CA HIS A 94 0.81 -10.26 -2.01
C HIS A 94 0.85 -10.16 -0.48
N TYR A 95 -0.31 -10.27 0.18
CA TYR A 95 -0.41 -10.23 1.63
C TYR A 95 0.40 -11.36 2.29
N LYS A 96 0.21 -12.61 1.82
CA LYS A 96 0.89 -13.78 2.36
C LYS A 96 2.41 -13.73 2.20
N SER A 97 2.90 -13.16 1.10
CA SER A 97 4.34 -13.05 0.85
C SER A 97 5.06 -12.22 1.92
N TRP A 98 4.44 -11.12 2.35
CA TRP A 98 4.97 -10.30 3.43
C TRP A 98 4.71 -10.90 4.81
N LYS A 99 3.55 -11.54 5.01
CA LYS A 99 3.19 -12.15 6.28
C LYS A 99 4.07 -13.35 6.62
N ASN A 100 4.35 -14.20 5.65
CA ASN A 100 5.14 -15.41 5.83
C ASN A 100 6.66 -15.16 5.71
N ASN A 101 7.06 -13.90 5.70
CA ASN A 101 8.47 -13.53 5.72
C ASN A 101 9.04 -13.68 7.14
N PHE A 102 10.11 -14.46 7.26
CA PHE A 102 10.84 -14.68 8.52
C PHE A 102 12.26 -14.08 8.51
N GLU A 103 12.67 -13.46 7.41
CA GLU A 103 14.03 -12.94 7.26
C GLU A 103 14.24 -11.61 8.02
N PHE A 104 13.19 -10.81 8.14
CA PHE A 104 13.18 -9.53 8.86
C PHE A 104 11.78 -9.24 9.41
N LYS A 105 11.71 -8.39 10.43
CA LYS A 105 10.43 -8.04 11.05
C LYS A 105 9.54 -7.25 10.10
N THR A 106 8.23 -7.57 10.09
CA THR A 106 7.22 -6.83 9.35
C THR A 106 6.11 -6.38 10.31
N LEU A 107 5.87 -5.08 10.40
CA LEU A 107 4.74 -4.52 11.11
C LEU A 107 3.55 -4.43 10.17
N PHE A 108 2.43 -5.08 10.54
CA PHE A 108 1.17 -5.00 9.80
C PHE A 108 0.25 -3.96 10.41
N ILE A 109 -0.27 -3.08 9.57
CA ILE A 109 -1.20 -2.01 9.95
C ILE A 109 -2.40 -2.07 9.02
N LYS A 110 -3.61 -2.03 9.58
CA LYS A 110 -4.81 -1.87 8.77
C LYS A 110 -4.99 -0.40 8.39
N TYR A 111 -5.36 -0.19 7.14
CA TYR A 111 -5.66 1.16 6.66
C TYR A 111 -6.82 1.79 7.43
N GLU A 112 -7.81 1.00 7.79
CA GLU A 112 -8.97 1.41 8.57
C GLU A 112 -8.56 1.92 9.97
N ASP A 113 -7.61 1.24 10.63
CA ASP A 113 -7.10 1.66 11.94
C ASP A 113 -6.32 2.99 11.82
N LEU A 114 -5.58 3.20 10.71
CA LEU A 114 -4.94 4.49 10.43
C LEU A 114 -5.95 5.63 10.24
N GLU A 115 -7.12 5.35 9.68
CA GLU A 115 -8.17 6.36 9.52
C GLU A 115 -8.87 6.69 10.84
N GLU A 116 -9.08 5.69 11.70
CA GLU A 116 -9.83 5.84 12.95
C GLU A 116 -8.93 6.30 14.11
N ASN A 117 -7.71 5.79 14.18
CA ASN A 117 -6.78 5.98 15.29
C ASN A 117 -5.35 6.33 14.82
N ALA A 118 -5.22 7.32 13.94
CA ALA A 118 -3.94 7.70 13.33
C ALA A 118 -2.82 7.90 14.36
N HIS A 119 -3.13 8.52 15.51
CA HIS A 119 -2.16 8.78 16.56
C HIS A 119 -1.52 7.48 17.07
N ASP A 120 -2.33 6.50 17.44
CA ASP A 120 -1.86 5.24 18.04
C ASP A 120 -1.14 4.38 16.99
N GLU A 121 -1.64 4.35 15.74
CA GLU A 121 -1.02 3.58 14.68
C GLU A 121 0.35 4.17 14.27
N PHE A 122 0.47 5.50 14.16
CA PHE A 122 1.76 6.13 13.91
C PHE A 122 2.71 5.98 15.11
N TRP A 123 2.18 5.94 16.33
CA TRP A 123 3.00 5.63 17.50
C TRP A 123 3.58 4.22 17.45
N LYS A 124 2.77 3.21 17.05
CA LYS A 124 3.26 1.83 16.82
C LYS A 124 4.38 1.80 15.78
N ILE A 125 4.25 2.58 14.70
CA ILE A 125 5.31 2.70 13.68
C ILE A 125 6.60 3.24 14.27
N LEU A 126 6.54 4.30 15.06
CA LEU A 126 7.73 4.87 15.70
C LEU A 126 8.40 3.87 16.65
N THR A 127 7.61 3.22 17.51
CA THR A 127 8.12 2.18 18.43
C THR A 127 8.77 1.02 17.66
N PHE A 128 8.17 0.60 16.54
CA PHE A 128 8.74 -0.43 15.69
C PHE A 128 10.09 0.00 15.08
N ILE A 129 10.20 1.25 14.62
CA ILE A 129 11.47 1.80 14.11
C ILE A 129 12.52 1.88 15.20
N GLU A 130 12.17 2.30 16.42
CA GLU A 130 13.06 2.31 17.58
C GLU A 130 13.56 0.89 17.90
N GLU A 131 12.67 -0.08 17.91
CA GLU A 131 13.02 -1.50 18.12
C GLU A 131 14.01 -2.01 17.07
N LEU A 132 13.79 -1.69 15.79
CA LEU A 132 14.66 -2.13 14.69
C LEU A 132 16.03 -1.46 14.73
N THR A 133 16.10 -0.20 15.11
CA THR A 133 17.33 0.60 15.08
C THR A 133 18.13 0.54 16.37
N GLY A 134 17.50 0.12 17.47
CA GLY A 134 18.07 0.20 18.81
C GLY A 134 18.25 1.64 19.30
N LYS A 135 17.71 2.64 18.59
CA LYS A 135 17.82 4.07 18.95
C LYS A 135 16.56 4.46 19.71
N ASN A 136 16.74 4.91 20.92
CA ASN A 136 15.66 5.45 21.76
C ASN A 136 15.82 6.98 21.84
N GLU A 137 15.48 7.67 20.75
CA GLU A 137 15.50 9.12 20.72
C GLU A 137 14.15 9.68 21.21
N PRO A 138 14.14 10.73 22.06
CA PRO A 138 12.90 11.29 22.56
C PRO A 138 12.04 11.85 21.40
N ILE A 139 10.84 11.30 21.26
CA ILE A 139 9.90 11.72 20.21
C ILE A 139 9.46 13.16 20.49
N ASN A 140 9.68 14.04 19.54
CA ASN A 140 9.18 15.40 19.60
C ASN A 140 7.66 15.40 19.32
N LYS A 141 6.88 15.47 20.40
CA LYS A 141 5.41 15.42 20.36
C LYS A 141 4.80 16.43 19.36
N ARG A 142 5.31 17.67 19.35
CA ARG A 142 4.80 18.71 18.42
C ARG A 142 5.05 18.35 16.95
N LYS A 143 6.23 17.81 16.63
CA LYS A 143 6.53 17.35 15.26
C LYS A 143 5.65 16.16 14.90
N PHE A 144 5.44 15.24 15.82
CA PHE A 144 4.57 14.08 15.64
C PHE A 144 3.13 14.50 15.30
N GLU A 145 2.52 15.34 16.13
CA GLU A 145 1.17 15.86 15.88
C GLU A 145 1.06 16.64 14.58
N ASN A 146 2.04 17.48 14.27
CA ASN A 146 2.07 18.22 13.02
C ASN A 146 2.16 17.29 11.80
N SER A 147 2.90 16.18 11.90
CA SER A 147 3.01 15.19 10.84
C SER A 147 1.66 14.52 10.56
N ILE A 148 0.95 14.07 11.59
CA ILE A 148 -0.39 13.48 11.48
C ILE A 148 -1.36 14.48 10.85
N ASN A 149 -1.42 15.71 11.36
CA ASN A 149 -2.34 16.73 10.89
C ASN A 149 -2.09 17.15 9.44
N SER A 150 -0.83 17.23 9.03
CA SER A 150 -0.45 17.65 7.67
C SER A 150 -0.62 16.56 6.61
N THR A 151 -0.74 15.30 7.04
CA THR A 151 -0.87 14.12 6.16
C THR A 151 -2.23 13.45 6.25
N ASN A 152 -3.19 14.02 6.98
CA ASN A 152 -4.55 13.51 6.98
C ASN A 152 -5.20 13.63 5.59
N PHE A 153 -6.21 12.79 5.33
CA PHE A 153 -6.86 12.70 4.03
C PHE A 153 -7.35 14.05 3.48
N SER A 154 -7.96 14.88 4.32
CA SER A 154 -8.48 16.20 3.91
C SER A 154 -7.36 17.14 3.46
N SER A 155 -6.26 17.18 4.20
CA SER A 155 -5.06 17.98 3.86
C SER A 155 -4.42 17.50 2.57
N LEU A 156 -4.29 16.18 2.38
CA LEU A 156 -3.72 15.61 1.15
C LEU A 156 -4.63 15.86 -0.06
N LYS A 157 -5.95 15.70 0.08
CA LYS A 157 -6.92 15.99 -0.97
C LYS A 157 -6.89 17.48 -1.38
N GLN A 158 -6.74 18.38 -0.42
CA GLN A 158 -6.59 19.80 -0.71
C GLN A 158 -5.28 20.11 -1.46
N LYS A 159 -4.16 19.50 -1.03
CA LYS A 159 -2.87 19.62 -1.72
C LYS A 159 -2.94 19.10 -3.16
N GLU A 160 -3.59 17.95 -3.38
CA GLU A 160 -3.81 17.42 -4.74
C GLU A 160 -4.58 18.41 -5.61
N LYS A 161 -5.64 19.01 -5.07
CA LYS A 161 -6.45 20.01 -5.80
C LYS A 161 -5.64 21.25 -6.21
N LEU A 162 -4.72 21.69 -5.36
CA LEU A 162 -3.93 22.89 -5.58
C LEU A 162 -2.69 22.66 -6.45
N HIS A 163 -2.01 21.54 -6.25
CA HIS A 163 -0.68 21.28 -6.83
C HIS A 163 -0.62 20.03 -7.71
N GLY A 164 -1.72 19.29 -7.80
CA GLY A 164 -1.73 17.94 -8.39
C GLY A 164 -1.05 16.91 -7.50
N PHE A 165 -1.07 15.66 -7.94
CA PHE A 165 -0.40 14.55 -7.27
C PHE A 165 0.31 13.68 -8.30
N LYS A 166 1.58 13.35 -8.04
CA LYS A 166 2.43 12.63 -9.00
C LYS A 166 1.93 11.24 -9.40
N GLU A 167 1.22 10.57 -8.49
CA GLU A 167 0.67 9.24 -8.72
C GLU A 167 -0.75 9.28 -9.31
N SER A 168 -1.32 10.47 -9.57
CA SER A 168 -2.59 10.60 -10.27
C SER A 168 -2.39 10.24 -11.74
N LEU A 169 -3.15 9.24 -12.23
CA LEU A 169 -3.07 8.80 -13.61
C LEU A 169 -3.99 9.66 -14.50
N THR A 170 -3.49 10.03 -15.67
CA THR A 170 -4.26 10.74 -16.68
C THR A 170 -4.49 9.81 -17.85
N TYR A 171 -5.66 9.16 -17.94
CA TYR A 171 -5.98 8.20 -19.01
C TYR A 171 -6.44 8.83 -20.33
N LYS A 172 -6.93 10.07 -20.31
CA LYS A 172 -7.28 10.87 -21.51
C LYS A 172 -7.05 12.34 -21.20
N LYS A 173 -6.79 13.14 -22.23
CA LYS A 173 -6.48 14.59 -22.11
C LYS A 173 -7.45 15.41 -21.24
N ASP A 174 -8.67 14.92 -20.99
CA ASP A 174 -9.73 15.65 -20.30
C ASP A 174 -10.25 15.00 -19.01
N ASN A 175 -9.81 13.79 -18.64
CA ASN A 175 -10.28 13.10 -17.43
C ASN A 175 -9.14 12.83 -16.46
N LYS A 176 -8.78 13.84 -15.67
CA LYS A 176 -7.88 13.71 -14.53
C LYS A 176 -8.65 13.05 -13.38
N THR A 177 -8.31 11.80 -13.06
CA THR A 177 -8.87 11.11 -11.90
C THR A 177 -8.16 11.59 -10.64
N ASN A 178 -8.92 12.05 -9.64
CA ASN A 178 -8.32 12.42 -8.36
C ASN A 178 -7.84 11.16 -7.63
N PHE A 179 -6.59 11.18 -7.17
CA PHE A 179 -6.02 10.11 -6.37
C PHE A 179 -6.72 10.01 -5.00
N PHE A 180 -6.87 11.16 -4.31
CA PHE A 180 -7.61 11.25 -3.05
C PHE A 180 -9.11 11.40 -3.30
N ASN A 181 -9.79 10.31 -3.68
CA ASN A 181 -11.21 10.32 -4.06
C ASN A 181 -12.13 10.25 -2.83
N LEU A 182 -12.47 9.05 -2.35
CA LEU A 182 -13.45 8.83 -1.29
C LEU A 182 -12.82 8.77 0.12
N GLY A 183 -11.59 8.27 0.26
CA GLY A 183 -10.94 8.07 1.56
C GLY A 183 -11.78 7.16 2.47
N PHE A 184 -12.05 7.62 3.69
CA PHE A 184 -12.87 6.92 4.68
C PHE A 184 -14.35 6.74 4.28
N LYS A 185 -14.84 7.50 3.29
CA LYS A 185 -16.17 7.33 2.70
C LYS A 185 -16.25 6.16 1.73
N ASN A 186 -15.12 5.54 1.39
CA ASN A 186 -15.11 4.33 0.58
C ASN A 186 -15.53 3.14 1.45
N LYS A 187 -16.83 2.99 1.64
CA LYS A 187 -17.45 1.86 2.35
C LYS A 187 -17.98 0.88 1.31
N TRP A 188 -17.42 -0.31 1.25
CA TRP A 188 -17.82 -1.33 0.27
C TRP A 188 -19.32 -1.67 0.34
N GLN A 189 -19.88 -1.66 1.53
CA GLN A 189 -21.33 -1.91 1.74
C GLN A 189 -22.23 -0.94 0.95
N GLN A 190 -21.73 0.24 0.61
CA GLN A 190 -22.47 1.28 -0.11
C GLN A 190 -22.08 1.38 -1.59
N ASN A 191 -20.87 1.02 -1.92
CA ASN A 191 -20.25 1.34 -3.20
C ASN A 191 -19.99 0.10 -4.09
N LEU A 192 -20.07 -1.12 -3.52
CA LEU A 192 -19.71 -2.33 -4.23
C LEU A 192 -20.96 -3.16 -4.56
N PRO A 193 -21.15 -3.61 -5.81
CA PRO A 193 -22.22 -4.55 -6.15
C PRO A 193 -22.12 -5.84 -5.31
N GLU A 194 -23.27 -6.36 -4.86
CA GLU A 194 -23.35 -7.56 -4.02
C GLU A 194 -22.66 -8.78 -4.67
N GLU A 195 -22.83 -8.96 -5.97
CA GLU A 195 -22.15 -10.03 -6.72
C GLU A 195 -20.63 -9.97 -6.57
N ILE A 196 -20.05 -8.78 -6.67
CA ILE A 196 -18.58 -8.60 -6.58
C ILE A 196 -18.12 -8.76 -5.13
N SER A 197 -18.86 -8.23 -4.16
CA SER A 197 -18.51 -8.39 -2.76
C SER A 197 -18.53 -9.86 -2.33
N SER A 198 -19.50 -10.65 -2.81
CA SER A 198 -19.58 -12.09 -2.57
C SER A 198 -18.40 -12.83 -3.21
N LYS A 199 -18.07 -12.55 -4.46
CA LYS A 199 -16.89 -13.13 -5.13
C LYS A 199 -15.59 -12.86 -4.37
N ILE A 200 -15.41 -11.63 -3.89
CA ILE A 200 -14.22 -11.25 -3.10
C ILE A 200 -14.22 -11.99 -1.76
N LYS A 201 -15.38 -12.05 -1.08
CA LYS A 201 -15.52 -12.77 0.18
C LYS A 201 -15.16 -14.23 0.03
N ASP A 202 -15.70 -14.91 -0.97
CA ASP A 202 -15.42 -16.33 -1.22
C ASP A 202 -13.95 -16.57 -1.56
N LYS A 203 -13.38 -15.73 -2.44
CA LYS A 203 -11.99 -15.88 -2.89
C LYS A 203 -10.97 -15.63 -1.79
N PHE A 204 -11.21 -14.64 -0.92
CA PHE A 204 -10.27 -14.20 0.12
C PHE A 204 -10.77 -14.47 1.55
N PHE A 205 -11.64 -15.46 1.72
CA PHE A 205 -12.32 -15.75 3.00
C PHE A 205 -11.34 -15.92 4.16
N ASN A 206 -10.28 -16.69 3.96
CA ASN A 206 -9.31 -16.97 5.01
C ASN A 206 -8.58 -15.71 5.48
N GLU A 207 -8.16 -14.87 4.55
CA GLU A 207 -7.48 -13.61 4.84
C GLU A 207 -8.41 -12.58 5.48
N LEU A 208 -9.66 -12.51 5.00
CA LEU A 208 -10.68 -11.64 5.60
C LEU A 208 -10.95 -12.01 7.06
N LYS A 209 -11.10 -13.31 7.34
CA LYS A 209 -11.29 -13.81 8.71
C LYS A 209 -10.06 -13.55 9.58
N GLU A 210 -8.88 -13.82 9.07
CA GLU A 210 -7.63 -13.59 9.78
C GLU A 210 -7.43 -12.11 10.12
N LEU A 211 -7.71 -11.23 9.17
CA LEU A 211 -7.61 -9.79 9.32
C LEU A 211 -8.82 -9.19 10.08
N LYS A 212 -9.78 -10.00 10.51
CA LYS A 212 -11.00 -9.57 11.21
C LYS A 212 -11.82 -8.55 10.41
N TYR A 213 -11.96 -8.78 9.12
CA TYR A 213 -12.89 -8.07 8.23
C TYR A 213 -14.23 -8.84 8.09
N GLU A 214 -14.27 -10.08 8.59
CA GLU A 214 -15.44 -10.95 8.73
C GLU A 214 -15.60 -11.40 10.18
#